data_cc76b5c46f8ba632b0f9baf540e724d0
#
_entry.id   cc76b5c46f8ba632b0f9baf540e724d0
#
_cell.length_a   1.000
_cell.length_b   1.000
_cell.length_c   1.000
_cell.angle_alpha   90.00
_cell.angle_beta   90.00
_cell.angle_gamma   90.00
#
_symmetry.space_group_name_H-M   'P 1'
#
loop_
_entity.id
_entity.type
_entity.pdbx_description
1 polymer ?
#
loop_
_entity_poly.entity_id
_entity_poly.type
_entity_poly.pdbx_seq_one_letter_code
_entity_poly.pdbx_strand_id
1 'polypeptide(L)'
;MDMPLVRLPRCLLPASLQGMTDTPDADIRIEASWKARLAGQFAAPHMTALSHFLRSEKAVGKSIYPPGGQIFNAFALTAFDDVKVVILGQDPYHGPGQAHGLSFSVKEGVKFPPSLRNMFKAIALDYPDTVLPQHGDLTAWAQQGVLLLNTVLTVE
;
A
#
# COMPACT_ATOMS: atom_id res chain seq x y z
N MET A 1 -18.56 35.99 -37.73
CA MET A 1 -17.52 36.64 -36.90
C MET A 1 -16.72 35.52 -36.24
N ASP A 2 -15.65 35.10 -36.93
CA ASP A 2 -14.76 34.02 -36.45
C ASP A 2 -13.70 34.62 -35.55
N MET A 3 -13.64 34.15 -34.30
CA MET A 3 -12.54 34.49 -33.39
C MET A 3 -11.36 33.51 -33.67
N PRO A 4 -10.15 34.01 -33.89
CA PRO A 4 -8.98 33.15 -34.11
C PRO A 4 -8.53 32.50 -32.80
N LEU A 5 -8.32 31.18 -32.85
CA LEU A 5 -7.70 30.39 -31.81
C LEU A 5 -6.23 30.85 -31.59
N VAL A 6 -5.96 31.38 -30.41
CA VAL A 6 -4.61 31.74 -29.97
C VAL A 6 -3.84 30.42 -29.72
N ARG A 7 -2.89 30.09 -30.60
CA ARG A 7 -1.89 29.04 -30.37
C ARG A 7 -0.89 29.51 -29.31
N LEU A 8 -0.91 28.86 -28.14
CA LEU A 8 0.16 29.02 -27.15
C LEU A 8 1.46 28.42 -27.69
N PRO A 9 2.63 29.06 -27.45
CA PRO A 9 3.92 28.54 -27.92
C PRO A 9 4.28 27.24 -27.19
N ARG A 10 4.75 26.25 -27.95
CA ARG A 10 5.36 25.02 -27.41
C ARG A 10 6.56 25.40 -26.57
N CYS A 11 6.48 25.21 -25.26
CA CYS A 11 7.62 25.29 -24.37
C CYS A 11 8.58 24.14 -24.75
N LEU A 12 9.74 24.48 -25.32
CA LEU A 12 10.81 23.55 -25.62
C LEU A 12 11.46 23.13 -24.30
N LEU A 13 11.14 21.94 -23.82
CA LEU A 13 11.88 21.27 -22.74
C LEU A 13 13.28 20.89 -23.24
N PRO A 14 14.33 21.06 -22.43
CA PRO A 14 15.69 20.72 -22.84
C PRO A 14 15.84 19.22 -23.10
N ALA A 15 16.61 18.88 -24.16
CA ALA A 15 16.79 17.53 -24.70
C ALA A 15 17.43 16.49 -23.75
N SER A 16 17.80 16.88 -22.53
CA SER A 16 18.44 16.00 -21.52
C SER A 16 17.47 15.15 -20.70
N LEU A 17 16.15 15.25 -20.92
CA LEU A 17 15.12 14.46 -20.21
C LEU A 17 14.46 13.36 -21.09
N GLN A 18 15.00 13.10 -22.27
CA GLN A 18 14.47 12.10 -23.21
C GLN A 18 15.07 10.69 -22.99
N GLY A 19 15.22 10.24 -21.76
CA GLY A 19 15.87 8.94 -21.50
C GLY A 19 15.30 8.10 -20.38
N MET A 20 14.26 8.57 -19.67
CA MET A 20 13.64 7.79 -18.60
C MET A 20 12.18 7.51 -18.96
N THR A 21 11.98 6.45 -19.74
CA THR A 21 10.68 5.76 -19.78
C THR A 21 10.53 4.99 -18.46
N ASP A 22 10.32 5.73 -17.39
CA ASP A 22 9.88 5.18 -16.11
C ASP A 22 8.40 4.80 -16.30
N THR A 23 8.16 3.60 -16.82
CA THR A 23 6.81 3.02 -16.84
C THR A 23 6.47 2.71 -15.39
N PRO A 24 5.47 3.39 -14.79
CA PRO A 24 5.11 3.19 -13.38
C PRO A 24 4.71 1.75 -13.04
N ASP A 25 4.45 0.94 -14.06
CA ASP A 25 3.85 -0.39 -13.96
C ASP A 25 4.87 -1.54 -13.73
N ALA A 26 6.16 -1.32 -14.00
CA ALA A 26 7.15 -2.40 -13.98
C ALA A 26 7.55 -2.88 -12.57
N ASP A 27 7.26 -2.09 -11.51
CA ASP A 27 7.76 -2.34 -10.16
C ASP A 27 6.68 -2.56 -9.09
N ILE A 28 5.39 -2.52 -9.47
CA ILE A 28 4.28 -2.72 -8.52
C ILE A 28 4.06 -4.22 -8.31
N ARG A 29 4.44 -4.70 -7.12
CA ARG A 29 4.29 -6.10 -6.71
C ARG A 29 2.92 -6.33 -6.08
N ILE A 30 1.94 -6.66 -6.91
CA ILE A 30 0.60 -7.08 -6.50
C ILE A 30 0.21 -8.34 -7.28
N GLU A 31 -0.78 -9.06 -6.78
CA GLU A 31 -1.29 -10.24 -7.46
C GLU A 31 -2.00 -9.85 -8.78
N ALA A 32 -1.98 -10.74 -9.78
CA ALA A 32 -2.38 -10.44 -11.16
C ALA A 32 -3.85 -10.00 -11.29
N SER A 33 -4.75 -10.57 -10.49
CA SER A 33 -6.18 -10.21 -10.52
C SER A 33 -6.44 -8.78 -10.06
N TRP A 34 -5.68 -8.29 -9.07
CA TRP A 34 -5.67 -6.88 -8.64
C TRP A 34 -5.04 -5.98 -9.70
N LYS A 35 -3.91 -6.41 -10.27
CA LYS A 35 -3.21 -5.64 -11.30
C LYS A 35 -4.12 -5.34 -12.49
N ALA A 36 -4.87 -6.34 -12.96
CA ALA A 36 -5.83 -6.16 -14.05
C ALA A 36 -6.94 -5.16 -13.70
N ARG A 37 -7.46 -5.19 -12.47
CA ARG A 37 -8.56 -4.32 -12.03
C ARG A 37 -8.11 -2.89 -11.71
N LEU A 38 -6.89 -2.71 -11.23
CA LEU A 38 -6.35 -1.43 -10.79
C LEU A 38 -5.43 -0.75 -11.81
N ALA A 39 -5.22 -1.35 -12.99
CA ALA A 39 -4.32 -0.82 -14.02
C ALA A 39 -4.62 0.65 -14.37
N GLY A 40 -5.89 1.03 -14.52
CA GLY A 40 -6.30 2.40 -14.80
C GLY A 40 -5.98 3.37 -13.65
N GLN A 41 -5.98 2.90 -12.40
CA GLN A 41 -5.64 3.72 -11.24
C GLN A 41 -4.13 3.95 -11.15
N PHE A 42 -3.33 2.90 -11.38
CA PHE A 42 -1.87 3.02 -11.38
C PHE A 42 -1.35 3.93 -12.51
N ALA A 43 -2.03 3.95 -13.65
CA ALA A 43 -1.72 4.83 -14.77
C ALA A 43 -2.25 6.26 -14.58
N ALA A 44 -3.04 6.54 -13.57
CA ALA A 44 -3.68 7.84 -13.37
C ALA A 44 -2.66 8.92 -12.94
N PRO A 45 -2.84 10.18 -13.35
CA PRO A 45 -1.92 11.29 -13.05
C PRO A 45 -1.64 11.47 -11.55
N HIS A 46 -2.65 11.24 -10.68
CA HIS A 46 -2.48 11.35 -9.24
C HIS A 46 -1.53 10.29 -8.67
N MET A 47 -1.50 9.06 -9.22
CA MET A 47 -0.56 8.02 -8.80
C MET A 47 0.87 8.34 -9.22
N THR A 48 1.05 8.90 -10.41
CA THR A 48 2.35 9.40 -10.85
C THR A 48 2.84 10.52 -9.94
N ALA A 49 1.99 11.51 -9.65
CA ALA A 49 2.32 12.60 -8.74
C ALA A 49 2.67 12.10 -7.33
N LEU A 50 1.90 11.15 -6.78
CA LEU A 50 2.16 10.53 -5.49
C LEU A 50 3.51 9.77 -5.47
N SER A 51 3.81 9.02 -6.52
CA SER A 51 5.09 8.31 -6.66
C SER A 51 6.27 9.28 -6.66
N HIS A 52 6.19 10.38 -7.40
CA HIS A 52 7.21 11.42 -7.39
C HIS A 52 7.35 12.07 -6.02
N PHE A 53 6.24 12.40 -5.37
CA PHE A 53 6.25 12.96 -4.02
C PHE A 53 6.95 12.04 -3.03
N LEU A 54 6.59 10.75 -2.97
CA LEU A 54 7.22 9.79 -2.05
C LEU A 54 8.71 9.61 -2.32
N ARG A 55 9.13 9.64 -3.60
CA ARG A 55 10.55 9.58 -3.96
C ARG A 55 11.31 10.82 -3.51
N SER A 56 10.72 12.01 -3.67
CA SER A 56 11.34 13.27 -3.21
C SER A 56 11.47 13.33 -1.69
N GLU A 57 10.45 12.91 -0.95
CA GLU A 57 10.49 12.84 0.52
C GLU A 57 11.59 11.90 1.03
N LYS A 58 11.75 10.73 0.38
CA LYS A 58 12.86 9.81 0.68
C LYS A 58 14.23 10.40 0.35
N ALA A 59 14.35 11.14 -0.75
CA ALA A 59 15.61 11.76 -1.17
C ALA A 59 16.11 12.82 -0.17
N VAL A 60 15.21 13.48 0.55
CA VAL A 60 15.55 14.42 1.64
C VAL A 60 15.70 13.74 3.02
N GLY A 61 15.70 12.40 3.05
CA GLY A 61 16.02 11.61 4.25
C GLY A 61 14.83 11.26 5.15
N LYS A 62 13.59 11.49 4.70
CA LYS A 62 12.40 11.10 5.47
C LYS A 62 12.20 9.58 5.50
N SER A 63 11.80 9.07 6.64
CA SER A 63 11.44 7.67 6.84
C SER A 63 9.96 7.46 6.48
N ILE A 64 9.69 6.67 5.45
CA ILE A 64 8.32 6.35 5.02
C ILE A 64 8.03 4.89 5.31
N TYR A 65 6.94 4.64 6.00
CA TYR A 65 6.48 3.30 6.38
C TYR A 65 5.18 2.91 5.66
N PRO A 66 5.03 1.62 5.29
CA PRO A 66 6.04 0.55 5.28
C PRO A 66 7.12 0.80 4.23
N PRO A 67 8.20 -0.04 4.20
CA PRO A 67 9.19 -0.02 3.12
C PRO A 67 8.52 -0.16 1.75
N GLY A 68 9.05 0.53 0.72
CA GLY A 68 8.41 0.67 -0.59
C GLY A 68 7.93 -0.65 -1.22
N GLY A 69 8.71 -1.72 -1.11
CA GLY A 69 8.32 -3.05 -1.61
C GLY A 69 7.19 -3.73 -0.84
N GLN A 70 6.70 -3.13 0.26
CA GLN A 70 5.64 -3.68 1.12
C GLN A 70 4.37 -2.81 1.16
N ILE A 71 4.35 -1.67 0.47
CA ILE A 71 3.19 -0.74 0.47
C ILE A 71 1.91 -1.45 0.02
N PHE A 72 2.01 -2.34 -0.95
CA PHE A 72 0.88 -3.06 -1.55
C PHE A 72 0.77 -4.53 -1.10
N ASN A 73 1.36 -4.89 0.06
CA ASN A 73 1.38 -6.28 0.53
C ASN A 73 0.00 -6.91 0.69
N ALA A 74 -1.02 -6.14 1.10
CA ALA A 74 -2.39 -6.63 1.19
C ALA A 74 -2.88 -7.18 -0.16
N PHE A 75 -2.58 -6.48 -1.25
CA PHE A 75 -2.92 -6.91 -2.62
C PHE A 75 -1.99 -7.99 -3.19
N ALA A 76 -0.81 -8.16 -2.62
CA ALA A 76 0.12 -9.21 -3.03
C ALA A 76 -0.19 -10.56 -2.38
N LEU A 77 -0.71 -10.55 -1.15
CA LEU A 77 -0.93 -11.74 -0.34
C LEU A 77 -2.35 -12.30 -0.42
N THR A 78 -3.33 -11.48 -0.81
CA THR A 78 -4.74 -11.90 -0.97
C THR A 78 -5.17 -11.59 -2.40
N ALA A 79 -5.37 -12.60 -3.23
CA ALA A 79 -5.89 -12.43 -4.59
C ALA A 79 -7.31 -11.86 -4.54
N PHE A 80 -7.71 -11.07 -5.54
CA PHE A 80 -9.05 -10.45 -5.57
C PHE A 80 -10.18 -11.48 -5.47
N ASP A 81 -10.02 -12.57 -6.22
CA ASP A 81 -11.06 -13.59 -6.32
C ASP A 81 -11.09 -14.52 -5.07
N ASP A 82 -10.05 -14.46 -4.23
CA ASP A 82 -9.96 -15.19 -2.95
C ASP A 82 -10.42 -14.38 -1.75
N VAL A 83 -10.78 -13.10 -1.92
CA VAL A 83 -11.22 -12.24 -0.81
C VAL A 83 -12.52 -12.77 -0.21
N LYS A 84 -12.48 -13.13 1.06
CA LYS A 84 -13.63 -13.59 1.87
C LYS A 84 -14.08 -12.53 2.87
N VAL A 85 -13.11 -11.81 3.44
CA VAL A 85 -13.34 -10.76 4.44
C VAL A 85 -12.46 -9.58 4.14
N VAL A 86 -12.98 -8.36 4.32
CA VAL A 86 -12.21 -7.12 4.23
C VAL A 86 -12.16 -6.48 5.60
N ILE A 87 -10.96 -6.23 6.10
CA ILE A 87 -10.73 -5.47 7.33
C ILE A 87 -10.00 -4.18 6.95
N LEU A 88 -10.65 -3.03 7.21
CA LEU A 88 -10.07 -1.72 6.93
C LEU A 88 -9.45 -1.15 8.19
N GLY A 89 -8.14 -0.88 8.12
CA GLY A 89 -7.43 -0.04 9.07
C GLY A 89 -7.39 1.41 8.60
N GLN A 90 -6.87 2.31 9.42
CA GLN A 90 -6.74 3.72 9.11
C GLN A 90 -5.44 3.96 8.31
N ASP A 91 -4.30 3.80 8.95
CA ASP A 91 -2.95 4.09 8.45
C ASP A 91 -1.95 3.04 8.96
N PRO A 92 -0.76 2.94 8.35
CA PRO A 92 0.29 2.05 8.85
C PRO A 92 0.85 2.51 10.20
N TYR A 93 1.42 1.58 10.96
CA TYR A 93 2.22 1.93 12.12
C TYR A 93 3.48 2.71 11.69
N HIS A 94 3.82 3.77 12.43
CA HIS A 94 4.95 4.67 12.14
C HIS A 94 6.24 4.31 12.89
N GLY A 95 6.24 3.25 13.69
CA GLY A 95 7.44 2.77 14.36
C GLY A 95 8.36 1.97 13.44
N PRO A 96 9.70 2.09 13.58
CA PRO A 96 10.65 1.32 12.79
C PRO A 96 10.38 -0.17 12.87
N GLY A 97 10.28 -0.84 11.70
CA GLY A 97 10.10 -2.28 11.61
C GLY A 97 8.68 -2.79 11.93
N GLN A 98 7.73 -1.94 12.28
CA GLN A 98 6.36 -2.34 12.60
C GLN A 98 5.53 -2.63 11.36
N ALA A 99 5.29 -1.61 10.52
CA ALA A 99 4.45 -1.74 9.33
C ALA A 99 5.10 -2.60 8.24
N HIS A 100 4.29 -3.49 7.65
CA HIS A 100 4.70 -4.33 6.53
C HIS A 100 3.61 -4.48 5.45
N GLY A 101 2.67 -3.53 5.41
CA GLY A 101 1.65 -3.41 4.35
C GLY A 101 0.37 -4.20 4.59
N LEU A 102 0.16 -4.71 5.80
CA LEU A 102 -1.11 -5.29 6.25
C LEU A 102 -1.66 -4.49 7.42
N SER A 103 -2.93 -4.11 7.38
CA SER A 103 -3.58 -3.39 8.48
C SER A 103 -3.58 -4.23 9.77
N PHE A 104 -3.39 -3.57 10.92
CA PHE A 104 -3.31 -4.17 12.26
C PHE A 104 -2.13 -5.12 12.51
N SER A 105 -1.45 -5.58 11.48
CA SER A 105 -0.37 -6.56 11.54
C SER A 105 0.97 -5.91 11.85
N VAL A 106 1.80 -6.59 12.62
CA VAL A 106 3.21 -6.26 12.86
C VAL A 106 4.06 -7.50 12.64
N LYS A 107 5.32 -7.30 12.28
CA LYS A 107 6.26 -8.43 12.07
C LYS A 107 6.45 -9.24 13.34
N GLU A 108 6.87 -10.49 13.19
CA GLU A 108 7.29 -11.33 14.31
C GLU A 108 8.38 -10.63 15.12
N GLY A 109 8.34 -10.83 16.44
CA GLY A 109 9.26 -10.17 17.38
C GLY A 109 8.88 -8.73 17.75
N VAL A 110 7.91 -8.12 17.06
CA VAL A 110 7.38 -6.80 17.42
C VAL A 110 6.28 -6.94 18.46
N LYS A 111 6.30 -6.06 19.47
CA LYS A 111 5.27 -6.03 20.52
C LYS A 111 3.90 -5.77 19.91
N PHE A 112 2.88 -6.52 20.37
CA PHE A 112 1.51 -6.35 19.94
C PHE A 112 1.01 -4.92 20.14
N PRO A 113 0.52 -4.25 19.07
CA PRO A 113 -0.20 -3.00 19.20
C PRO A 113 -1.49 -3.19 20.01
N PRO A 114 -1.98 -2.15 20.71
CA PRO A 114 -3.20 -2.24 21.51
C PRO A 114 -4.43 -2.70 20.74
N SER A 115 -4.59 -2.21 19.49
CA SER A 115 -5.68 -2.61 18.60
C SER A 115 -5.68 -4.10 18.29
N LEU A 116 -4.54 -4.65 17.88
CA LEU A 116 -4.41 -6.08 17.59
C LEU A 116 -4.64 -6.95 18.83
N ARG A 117 -4.14 -6.49 19.98
CA ARG A 117 -4.39 -7.18 21.27
C ARG A 117 -5.88 -7.24 21.59
N ASN A 118 -6.64 -6.16 21.32
CA ASN A 118 -8.07 -6.14 21.53
C ASN A 118 -8.81 -7.04 20.54
N MET A 119 -8.38 -7.13 19.28
CA MET A 119 -8.92 -8.10 18.31
C MET A 119 -8.75 -9.53 18.81
N PHE A 120 -7.56 -9.90 19.29
CA PHE A 120 -7.32 -11.24 19.83
C PHE A 120 -8.13 -11.52 21.09
N LYS A 121 -8.31 -10.53 21.96
CA LYS A 121 -9.20 -10.67 23.14
C LYS A 121 -10.65 -10.92 22.71
N ALA A 122 -11.15 -10.21 21.71
CA ALA A 122 -12.51 -10.41 21.20
C ALA A 122 -12.67 -11.83 20.63
N ILE A 123 -11.72 -12.31 19.83
CA ILE A 123 -11.73 -13.69 19.31
C ILE A 123 -11.73 -14.71 20.45
N ALA A 124 -10.93 -14.52 21.49
CA ALA A 124 -10.89 -15.44 22.63
C ALA A 124 -12.19 -15.45 23.44
N LEU A 125 -12.96 -14.36 23.45
CA LEU A 125 -14.29 -14.33 24.10
C LEU A 125 -15.33 -15.14 23.32
N ASP A 126 -15.30 -15.05 21.98
CA ASP A 126 -16.24 -15.75 21.12
C ASP A 126 -15.85 -17.23 20.91
N TYR A 127 -14.56 -17.51 20.93
CA TYR A 127 -13.96 -18.83 20.68
C TYR A 127 -12.93 -19.19 21.77
N PRO A 128 -13.36 -19.52 22.99
CA PRO A 128 -12.48 -19.71 24.16
C PRO A 128 -11.45 -20.85 24.00
N ASP A 129 -11.75 -21.84 23.16
CA ASP A 129 -10.85 -22.97 22.90
C ASP A 129 -9.82 -22.68 21.78
N THR A 130 -9.84 -21.47 21.19
CA THR A 130 -8.93 -21.12 20.11
C THR A 130 -7.54 -20.79 20.64
N VAL A 131 -6.52 -21.48 20.09
CA VAL A 131 -5.12 -21.15 20.35
C VAL A 131 -4.75 -19.92 19.52
N LEU A 132 -4.58 -18.79 20.20
CA LEU A 132 -4.16 -17.54 19.54
C LEU A 132 -2.67 -17.53 19.24
N PRO A 133 -2.23 -16.88 18.12
CA PRO A 133 -0.82 -16.72 17.80
C PRO A 133 -0.08 -15.96 18.90
N GLN A 134 1.17 -16.33 19.15
CA GLN A 134 2.06 -15.63 20.06
C GLN A 134 2.81 -14.45 19.38
N HIS A 135 2.54 -14.20 18.12
CA HIS A 135 3.09 -13.11 17.31
C HIS A 135 1.98 -12.27 16.69
N GLY A 136 2.31 -11.04 16.29
CA GLY A 136 1.37 -10.09 15.70
C GLY A 136 1.36 -10.10 14.17
N ASP A 137 2.01 -11.06 13.52
CA ASP A 137 2.01 -11.18 12.05
C ASP A 137 0.74 -11.89 11.58
N LEU A 138 -0.09 -11.17 10.81
CA LEU A 138 -1.36 -11.64 10.26
C LEU A 138 -1.25 -12.13 8.81
N THR A 139 -0.05 -12.38 8.31
CA THR A 139 0.18 -12.90 6.95
C THR A 139 -0.64 -14.16 6.67
N ALA A 140 -0.73 -15.07 7.65
CA ALA A 140 -1.55 -16.28 7.52
C ALA A 140 -3.06 -15.99 7.33
N TRP A 141 -3.57 -14.89 7.88
CA TRP A 141 -4.96 -14.45 7.64
C TRP A 141 -5.11 -13.93 6.21
N ALA A 142 -4.16 -13.11 5.74
CA ALA A 142 -4.18 -12.60 4.37
C ALA A 142 -4.18 -13.76 3.34
N GLN A 143 -3.34 -14.77 3.55
CA GLN A 143 -3.27 -15.96 2.69
C GLN A 143 -4.56 -16.83 2.70
N GLN A 144 -5.40 -16.67 3.70
CA GLN A 144 -6.70 -17.36 3.81
C GLN A 144 -7.89 -16.55 3.24
N GLY A 145 -7.61 -15.37 2.69
CA GLY A 145 -8.63 -14.53 2.06
C GLY A 145 -9.11 -13.36 2.92
N VAL A 146 -8.37 -12.98 3.96
CA VAL A 146 -8.66 -11.75 4.73
C VAL A 146 -7.86 -10.59 4.13
N LEU A 147 -8.51 -9.70 3.39
CA LEU A 147 -7.88 -8.49 2.87
C LEU A 147 -7.69 -7.48 4.00
N LEU A 148 -6.46 -7.35 4.48
CA LEU A 148 -6.05 -6.45 5.55
C LEU A 148 -5.54 -5.14 4.97
N LEU A 149 -6.44 -4.20 4.65
CA LEU A 149 -6.15 -2.98 3.92
C LEU A 149 -6.23 -1.75 4.82
N ASN A 150 -5.32 -0.80 4.68
CA ASN A 150 -5.43 0.53 5.26
C ASN A 150 -6.04 1.52 4.26
N THR A 151 -6.76 2.53 4.74
CA THR A 151 -7.27 3.62 3.91
C THR A 151 -6.16 4.55 3.43
N VAL A 152 -5.08 4.69 4.20
CA VAL A 152 -3.84 5.35 3.82
C VAL A 152 -2.72 4.29 3.84
N LEU A 153 -1.98 4.16 2.74
CA LEU A 153 -1.02 3.07 2.58
C LEU A 153 0.41 3.42 3.03
N THR A 154 0.69 4.70 3.28
CA THR A 154 2.03 5.17 3.71
C THR A 154 1.91 6.26 4.77
N VAL A 155 2.85 6.28 5.71
CA VAL A 155 3.05 7.33 6.71
C VAL A 155 4.52 7.68 6.85
N GLU A 156 4.80 8.87 7.41
CA GLU A 156 6.13 9.31 7.84
C GLU A 156 6.33 9.03 9.33
#